data_c82d9d08e396c7268e304107c2a0a09b
#
_entry.id   c82d9d08e396c7268e304107c2a0a09b
#
_cell.length_a   1.000
_cell.length_b   1.000
_cell.length_c   1.000
_cell.angle_alpha   90.00
_cell.angle_beta   90.00
_cell.angle_gamma   90.00
#
_symmetry.space_group_name_H-M   'P 1'
#
loop_
_entity.id
_entity.type
_entity.pdbx_description
1 polymer ?
#
loop_
_entity_poly.entity_id
_entity_poly.type
_entity_poly.pdbx_seq_one_letter_code
_entity_poly.pdbx_strand_id
1 'polypeptide(L)'
;MARQSNEFEHIHKRTRNPLLVARAAWRLVKDLGVTREATILEDYFSRSPSMKKYSRWDLVGERFLPGKYTEQQLKELPRLLHLNLTEPEARCEPGTLGYTVATHMTRYGLNPNIFRPAEVLNKEDYAVVHLTETHDIWHVVTGFGNDEPGEIGMVAFYCSNTGASIFVLLLAAALLNTALFNHDKLGERFDAIAEGW
;
A
#
# COMPACT_ATOMS: atom_id res chain seq x y z
N MET A 1 -15.33 2.31 17.02
CA MET A 1 -14.25 3.22 16.57
C MET A 1 -13.03 3.26 17.50
N ALA A 2 -13.14 3.21 18.81
CA ALA A 2 -11.97 3.26 19.73
C ALA A 2 -11.08 1.97 19.75
N ARG A 3 -11.59 0.82 19.31
CA ARG A 3 -10.84 -0.46 19.33
C ARG A 3 -9.77 -0.58 18.25
N GLN A 4 -9.96 0.00 17.06
CA GLN A 4 -8.96 -0.01 15.98
C GLN A 4 -7.79 0.95 16.26
N SER A 5 -8.01 2.02 17.08
CA SER A 5 -6.97 3.00 17.40
C SER A 5 -5.82 2.44 18.22
N ASN A 6 -6.10 1.50 19.10
CA ASN A 6 -5.08 0.85 19.93
C ASN A 6 -4.29 -0.24 19.18
N GLU A 7 -4.83 -0.75 18.08
CA GLU A 7 -4.22 -1.88 17.38
C GLU A 7 -2.97 -1.48 16.60
N PHE A 8 -2.99 -0.33 15.93
CA PHE A 8 -1.85 0.18 15.16
C PHE A 8 -0.70 0.69 16.06
N GLU A 9 -1.00 1.32 17.18
CA GLU A 9 0.02 1.78 18.14
C GLU A 9 0.75 0.60 18.82
N HIS A 10 0.07 -0.53 18.97
CA HIS A 10 0.67 -1.78 19.47
C HIS A 10 1.51 -2.53 18.42
N ILE A 11 1.28 -2.30 17.12
CA ILE A 11 2.07 -2.94 16.04
C ILE A 11 3.51 -2.48 16.13
N HIS A 12 3.79 -1.19 16.29
CA HIS A 12 5.16 -0.65 16.35
C HIS A 12 6.05 -1.21 17.47
N LYS A 13 5.47 -1.61 18.60
CA LYS A 13 6.22 -2.25 19.69
C LYS A 13 6.45 -3.75 19.46
N ARG A 14 5.61 -4.39 18.65
CA ARG A 14 5.64 -5.85 18.41
C ARG A 14 6.51 -6.27 17.23
N THR A 15 6.75 -5.39 16.25
CA THR A 15 7.50 -5.71 15.02
C THR A 15 8.98 -6.03 15.23
N ARG A 16 9.52 -5.82 16.44
CA ARG A 16 10.88 -6.27 16.79
C ARG A 16 11.01 -7.78 17.05
N ASN A 17 9.90 -8.51 17.10
CA ASN A 17 9.94 -9.96 17.35
C ASN A 17 9.98 -10.74 16.02
N PRO A 18 11.10 -11.39 15.66
CA PRO A 18 11.26 -12.10 14.40
C PRO A 18 10.27 -13.26 14.23
N LEU A 19 9.82 -13.88 15.33
CA LEU A 19 8.81 -14.94 15.27
C LEU A 19 7.43 -14.39 14.88
N LEU A 20 7.09 -13.19 15.33
CA LEU A 20 5.86 -12.52 14.92
C LEU A 20 5.89 -12.18 13.43
N VAL A 21 7.03 -11.67 12.95
CA VAL A 21 7.24 -11.32 11.55
C VAL A 21 7.15 -12.58 10.66
N ALA A 22 7.83 -13.66 11.03
CA ALA A 22 7.75 -14.94 10.31
C ALA A 22 6.32 -15.50 10.29
N ARG A 23 5.59 -15.37 11.41
CA ARG A 23 4.19 -15.80 11.48
C ARG A 23 3.27 -14.93 10.61
N ALA A 24 3.51 -13.62 10.57
CA ALA A 24 2.77 -12.71 9.70
C ALA A 24 3.03 -13.06 8.22
N ALA A 25 4.29 -13.27 7.83
CA ALA A 25 4.67 -13.69 6.48
C ALA A 25 3.96 -15.00 6.09
N TRP A 26 3.97 -16.00 6.97
CA TRP A 26 3.29 -17.27 6.70
C TRP A 26 1.77 -17.15 6.59
N ARG A 27 1.15 -16.28 7.40
CA ARG A 27 -0.28 -16.00 7.29
C ARG A 27 -0.62 -15.31 5.98
N LEU A 28 0.20 -14.35 5.56
CA LEU A 28 0.05 -13.68 4.27
C LEU A 28 0.16 -14.67 3.11
N VAL A 29 1.11 -15.63 3.17
CA VAL A 29 1.21 -16.70 2.16
C VAL A 29 -0.05 -17.58 2.13
N LYS A 30 -0.70 -17.79 3.26
CA LYS A 30 -1.95 -18.58 3.31
C LYS A 30 -3.18 -17.82 2.81
N ASP A 31 -3.21 -16.54 3.07
CA ASP A 31 -4.35 -15.68 2.78
C ASP A 31 -3.84 -14.28 2.41
N LEU A 32 -3.96 -13.92 1.14
CA LEU A 32 -3.47 -12.64 0.60
C LEU A 32 -4.34 -11.44 1.04
N GLY A 33 -5.57 -11.69 1.52
CA GLY A 33 -6.49 -10.66 2.00
C GLY A 33 -6.17 -10.13 3.42
N VAL A 34 -5.13 -10.64 4.08
CA VAL A 34 -4.81 -10.25 5.46
C VAL A 34 -3.98 -8.97 5.51
N THR A 35 -4.61 -7.83 5.36
CA THR A 35 -3.98 -6.49 5.33
C THR A 35 -3.15 -6.18 6.58
N ARG A 36 -3.55 -6.70 7.75
CA ARG A 36 -2.82 -6.53 9.00
C ARG A 36 -1.43 -7.15 8.96
N GLU A 37 -1.30 -8.33 8.39
CA GLU A 37 -0.05 -9.05 8.24
C GLU A 37 0.88 -8.33 7.25
N ALA A 38 0.34 -7.80 6.17
CA ALA A 38 1.08 -6.95 5.23
C ALA A 38 1.63 -5.68 5.94
N THR A 39 0.82 -5.01 6.76
CA THR A 39 1.25 -3.85 7.56
C THR A 39 2.36 -4.20 8.57
N ILE A 40 2.32 -5.37 9.21
CA ILE A 40 3.38 -5.85 10.12
C ILE A 40 4.70 -6.02 9.34
N LEU A 41 4.63 -6.59 8.14
CA LEU A 41 5.81 -6.79 7.31
C LEU A 41 6.36 -5.45 6.80
N GLU A 42 5.51 -4.56 6.36
CA GLU A 42 5.90 -3.22 5.92
C GLU A 42 6.60 -2.45 7.04
N ASP A 43 6.04 -2.41 8.24
CA ASP A 43 6.65 -1.74 9.40
C ASP A 43 8.00 -2.37 9.76
N TYR A 44 8.12 -3.69 9.71
CA TYR A 44 9.39 -4.39 9.96
C TYR A 44 10.46 -4.03 8.93
N PHE A 45 10.11 -4.05 7.64
CA PHE A 45 11.07 -3.75 6.57
C PHE A 45 11.46 -2.27 6.53
N SER A 46 10.53 -1.36 6.80
CA SER A 46 10.79 0.08 6.75
C SER A 46 11.52 0.60 8.01
N ARG A 47 11.24 0.04 9.18
CA ARG A 47 11.70 0.60 10.48
C ARG A 47 12.73 -0.24 11.21
N SER A 48 12.90 -1.53 10.87
CA SER A 48 13.94 -2.34 11.49
C SER A 48 15.32 -1.89 11.01
N PRO A 49 16.25 -1.55 11.92
CA PRO A 49 17.60 -1.11 11.54
C PRO A 49 18.35 -2.13 10.68
N SER A 50 18.07 -3.43 10.89
CA SER A 50 18.66 -4.51 10.11
C SER A 50 18.09 -4.63 8.70
N MET A 51 16.83 -4.24 8.50
CA MET A 51 16.11 -4.37 7.23
C MET A 51 16.02 -3.06 6.45
N LYS A 52 16.13 -1.90 7.13
CA LYS A 52 16.00 -0.58 6.51
C LYS A 52 16.91 -0.42 5.28
N LYS A 53 18.15 -0.91 5.34
CA LYS A 53 19.09 -0.87 4.21
C LYS A 53 18.63 -1.66 2.98
N TYR A 54 17.70 -2.60 3.14
CA TYR A 54 17.14 -3.39 2.05
C TYR A 54 15.76 -2.88 1.60
N SER A 55 15.12 -2.02 2.39
CA SER A 55 13.77 -1.54 2.11
C SER A 55 13.68 -0.67 0.86
N ARG A 56 14.77 0.03 0.54
CA ARG A 56 14.91 0.98 -0.59
C ARG A 56 13.93 2.17 -0.56
N TRP A 57 13.27 2.41 0.56
CA TRP A 57 12.39 3.56 0.72
C TRP A 57 13.13 4.90 0.64
N ASP A 58 14.42 4.93 0.97
CA ASP A 58 15.31 6.08 0.76
C ASP A 58 15.36 6.49 -0.73
N LEU A 59 15.51 5.51 -1.64
CA LEU A 59 15.51 5.77 -3.08
C LEU A 59 14.12 6.18 -3.59
N VAL A 60 13.07 5.57 -3.05
CA VAL A 60 11.68 5.95 -3.37
C VAL A 60 11.43 7.38 -2.94
N GLY A 61 11.79 7.74 -1.71
CA GLY A 61 11.65 9.11 -1.19
C GLY A 61 12.39 10.15 -2.05
N GLU A 62 13.62 9.84 -2.51
CA GLU A 62 14.36 10.73 -3.42
C GLU A 62 13.71 10.86 -4.81
N ARG A 63 13.05 9.82 -5.32
CA ARG A 63 12.32 9.89 -6.59
C ARG A 63 11.05 10.73 -6.48
N PHE A 64 10.31 10.59 -5.38
CA PHE A 64 9.09 11.36 -5.14
C PHE A 64 9.39 12.83 -4.83
N LEU A 65 10.42 13.08 -4.04
CA LEU A 65 10.81 14.41 -3.56
C LEU A 65 12.31 14.64 -3.77
N PRO A 66 12.74 14.95 -5.00
CA PRO A 66 14.16 15.23 -5.26
C PRO A 66 14.61 16.51 -4.54
N GLY A 67 15.80 16.46 -3.95
CA GLY A 67 16.39 17.59 -3.24
C GLY A 67 16.24 17.51 -1.71
N LYS A 68 16.43 18.63 -1.03
CA LYS A 68 16.39 18.73 0.44
C LYS A 68 15.10 19.34 0.92
N TYR A 69 14.49 18.74 1.90
CA TYR A 69 13.28 19.22 2.57
C TYR A 69 13.50 19.27 4.06
N THR A 70 13.00 20.31 4.71
CA THR A 70 12.88 20.36 6.16
C THR A 70 11.65 19.56 6.60
N GLU A 71 11.61 19.14 7.86
CA GLU A 71 10.43 18.48 8.42
C GLU A 71 9.16 19.32 8.27
N GLN A 72 9.27 20.64 8.45
CA GLN A 72 8.14 21.54 8.27
C GLN A 72 7.62 21.55 6.83
N GLN A 73 8.50 21.61 5.85
CA GLN A 73 8.12 21.53 4.43
C GLN A 73 7.46 20.21 4.08
N LEU A 74 7.93 19.09 4.64
CA LEU A 74 7.31 17.77 4.43
C LEU A 74 5.89 17.68 5.00
N LYS A 75 5.65 18.31 6.16
CA LYS A 75 4.31 18.37 6.79
C LYS A 75 3.32 19.22 5.99
N GLU A 76 3.81 20.20 5.23
CA GLU A 76 3.00 21.10 4.40
C GLU A 76 2.71 20.54 3.01
N LEU A 77 3.30 19.40 2.63
CA LEU A 77 3.02 18.77 1.35
C LEU A 77 1.55 18.33 1.23
N PRO A 78 0.99 18.38 0.02
CA PRO A 78 -0.39 17.94 -0.20
C PRO A 78 -0.62 16.50 0.25
N ARG A 79 -1.73 16.28 0.96
CA ARG A 79 -2.18 14.98 1.45
C ARG A 79 -3.61 14.73 1.00
N LEU A 80 -3.89 13.50 0.57
CA LEU A 80 -5.23 13.11 0.13
C LEU A 80 -6.24 12.95 1.27
N LEU A 81 -5.78 12.74 2.49
CA LEU A 81 -6.64 12.68 3.69
C LEU A 81 -7.56 13.89 3.88
N HIS A 82 -7.27 14.99 3.21
CA HIS A 82 -8.09 16.22 3.27
C HIS A 82 -9.11 16.31 2.15
N LEU A 83 -9.13 15.36 1.22
CA LEU A 83 -10.17 15.30 0.19
C LEU A 83 -11.44 14.74 0.82
N ASN A 84 -12.47 15.60 0.91
CA ASN A 84 -13.80 15.12 1.27
C ASN A 84 -14.40 14.40 0.06
N LEU A 85 -14.18 13.09 -0.01
CA LEU A 85 -14.69 12.23 -1.08
C LEU A 85 -16.13 11.79 -0.86
N THR A 86 -16.82 12.29 0.17
CA THR A 86 -18.22 11.93 0.46
C THR A 86 -19.22 12.54 -0.53
N GLU A 87 -18.83 13.56 -1.29
CA GLU A 87 -19.69 14.21 -2.30
C GLU A 87 -18.95 14.56 -3.60
N PRO A 88 -18.05 13.75 -4.15
CA PRO A 88 -17.24 14.16 -5.31
C PRO A 88 -18.04 14.14 -6.61
N GLU A 89 -19.09 13.30 -6.71
CA GLU A 89 -19.98 13.28 -7.88
C GLU A 89 -20.70 14.63 -8.06
N ALA A 90 -20.93 15.35 -6.97
CA ALA A 90 -21.53 16.71 -7.01
C ALA A 90 -20.51 17.81 -7.39
N ARG A 91 -19.21 17.51 -7.36
CA ARG A 91 -18.13 18.51 -7.52
C ARG A 91 -17.24 18.30 -8.73
N CYS A 92 -17.24 17.10 -9.31
CA CYS A 92 -16.40 16.74 -10.44
C CYS A 92 -17.24 16.44 -11.67
N GLU A 93 -16.83 17.00 -12.80
CA GLU A 93 -17.48 16.71 -14.09
C GLU A 93 -17.30 15.25 -14.50
N PRO A 94 -18.33 14.59 -15.08
CA PRO A 94 -18.20 13.27 -15.66
C PRO A 94 -17.02 13.17 -16.65
N GLY A 95 -16.26 12.07 -16.55
CA GLY A 95 -15.07 11.84 -17.38
C GLY A 95 -13.76 12.43 -16.80
N THR A 96 -13.83 13.12 -15.66
CA THR A 96 -12.62 13.53 -14.93
C THR A 96 -12.14 12.42 -13.99
N LEU A 97 -10.85 12.45 -13.64
CA LEU A 97 -10.26 11.52 -12.66
C LEU A 97 -11.04 11.58 -11.32
N GLY A 98 -11.33 12.78 -10.82
CA GLY A 98 -12.06 12.94 -9.55
C GLY A 98 -13.43 12.29 -9.56
N TYR A 99 -14.19 12.44 -10.64
CA TYR A 99 -15.49 11.77 -10.81
C TYR A 99 -15.35 10.24 -10.83
N THR A 100 -14.34 9.73 -11.57
CA THR A 100 -14.11 8.29 -11.70
C THR A 100 -13.68 7.66 -10.39
N VAL A 101 -12.79 8.32 -9.63
CA VAL A 101 -12.36 7.87 -8.29
C VAL A 101 -13.54 7.83 -7.32
N ALA A 102 -14.39 8.87 -7.34
CA ALA A 102 -15.57 8.91 -6.49
C ALA A 102 -16.55 7.78 -6.79
N THR A 103 -16.84 7.58 -8.07
CA THR A 103 -17.71 6.49 -8.53
C THR A 103 -17.13 5.13 -8.14
N HIS A 104 -15.80 4.95 -8.28
CA HIS A 104 -15.09 3.74 -7.86
C HIS A 104 -15.26 3.49 -6.36
N MET A 105 -14.97 4.49 -5.54
CA MET A 105 -15.11 4.41 -4.09
C MET A 105 -16.53 4.05 -3.66
N THR A 106 -17.53 4.71 -4.25
CA THR A 106 -18.96 4.44 -3.99
C THR A 106 -19.32 3.02 -4.38
N ARG A 107 -18.90 2.59 -5.58
CA ARG A 107 -19.19 1.26 -6.13
C ARG A 107 -18.68 0.13 -5.24
N TYR A 108 -17.50 0.27 -4.69
CA TYR A 108 -16.87 -0.75 -3.86
C TYR A 108 -17.07 -0.51 -2.36
N GLY A 109 -17.80 0.52 -1.96
CA GLY A 109 -18.05 0.85 -0.56
C GLY A 109 -16.77 1.20 0.22
N LEU A 110 -15.78 1.76 -0.47
CA LEU A 110 -14.49 2.12 0.11
C LEU A 110 -14.61 3.38 0.96
N ASN A 111 -13.88 3.40 2.06
CA ASN A 111 -13.81 4.57 2.94
C ASN A 111 -12.45 5.25 2.81
N PRO A 112 -12.36 6.43 2.16
CA PRO A 112 -11.10 7.14 1.96
C PRO A 112 -10.43 7.56 3.28
N ASN A 113 -11.18 7.59 4.37
CA ASN A 113 -10.70 7.96 5.70
C ASN A 113 -10.30 6.76 6.57
N ILE A 114 -10.13 5.58 5.99
CA ILE A 114 -9.72 4.38 6.74
C ILE A 114 -8.29 4.50 7.26
N PHE A 115 -7.44 5.20 6.53
CA PHE A 115 -6.06 5.45 6.91
C PHE A 115 -5.98 6.64 7.88
N ARG A 116 -5.25 6.45 8.98
CA ARG A 116 -4.98 7.56 9.90
C ARG A 116 -3.87 8.43 9.35
N PRO A 117 -3.89 9.73 9.68
CA PRO A 117 -2.76 10.60 9.39
C PRO A 117 -1.50 10.00 10.04
N ALA A 118 -0.59 9.49 9.22
CA ALA A 118 0.73 9.12 9.69
C ALA A 118 1.61 10.37 9.74
N GLU A 119 2.48 10.43 10.74
CA GLU A 119 3.45 11.51 10.86
C GLU A 119 4.51 11.36 9.75
N VAL A 120 4.82 12.47 9.10
CA VAL A 120 5.83 12.54 8.04
C VAL A 120 7.02 13.30 8.58
N LEU A 121 8.11 12.60 8.89
CA LEU A 121 9.34 13.17 9.44
C LEU A 121 10.46 13.27 8.40
N ASN A 122 10.38 12.47 7.35
CA ASN A 122 11.36 12.38 6.28
C ASN A 122 10.69 12.02 4.95
N LYS A 123 11.45 12.01 3.86
CA LYS A 123 10.94 11.69 2.52
C LYS A 123 10.45 10.25 2.37
N GLU A 124 11.07 9.33 3.09
CA GLU A 124 10.68 7.90 3.10
C GLU A 124 9.26 7.78 3.67
N ASP A 125 9.00 8.45 4.81
CA ASP A 125 7.67 8.48 5.41
C ASP A 125 6.63 9.09 4.46
N TYR A 126 7.00 10.20 3.78
CA TYR A 126 6.11 10.81 2.80
C TYR A 126 5.79 9.86 1.65
N ALA A 127 6.78 9.16 1.10
CA ALA A 127 6.57 8.25 -0.02
C ALA A 127 5.64 7.08 0.38
N VAL A 128 5.85 6.48 1.56
CA VAL A 128 4.99 5.41 2.09
C VAL A 128 3.56 5.92 2.24
N VAL A 129 3.41 7.06 2.89
CA VAL A 129 2.10 7.66 3.15
C VAL A 129 1.39 8.04 1.84
N HIS A 130 2.11 8.64 0.90
CA HIS A 130 1.57 9.02 -0.40
C HIS A 130 1.05 7.80 -1.17
N LEU A 131 1.83 6.73 -1.26
CA LEU A 131 1.41 5.49 -1.93
C LEU A 131 0.19 4.87 -1.24
N THR A 132 0.15 4.88 0.09
CA THR A 132 -0.97 4.34 0.85
C THR A 132 -2.25 5.15 0.62
N GLU A 133 -2.17 6.48 0.68
CA GLU A 133 -3.33 7.37 0.49
C GLU A 133 -3.84 7.39 -0.95
N THR A 134 -2.96 7.16 -1.93
CA THR A 134 -3.32 7.16 -3.36
C THR A 134 -3.65 5.78 -3.91
N HIS A 135 -3.62 4.74 -3.09
CA HIS A 135 -3.79 3.34 -3.55
C HIS A 135 -5.05 3.16 -4.40
N ASP A 136 -6.21 3.59 -3.92
CA ASP A 136 -7.46 3.44 -4.64
C ASP A 136 -7.54 4.29 -5.92
N ILE A 137 -6.80 5.41 -5.96
CA ILE A 137 -6.66 6.21 -7.18
C ILE A 137 -5.87 5.44 -8.23
N TRP A 138 -4.85 4.70 -7.84
CA TRP A 138 -4.06 3.90 -8.76
C TRP A 138 -4.86 2.74 -9.37
N HIS A 139 -5.80 2.12 -8.64
CA HIS A 139 -6.75 1.17 -9.22
C HIS A 139 -7.52 1.80 -10.39
N VAL A 140 -7.98 3.04 -10.21
CA VAL A 140 -8.69 3.78 -11.27
C VAL A 140 -7.78 4.13 -12.45
N VAL A 141 -6.55 4.56 -12.18
CA VAL A 141 -5.60 5.01 -13.22
C VAL A 141 -5.07 3.83 -14.04
N THR A 142 -4.77 2.72 -13.38
CA THR A 142 -4.20 1.53 -14.03
C THR A 142 -5.26 0.61 -14.63
N GLY A 143 -6.51 0.71 -14.14
CA GLY A 143 -7.60 -0.17 -14.53
C GLY A 143 -7.65 -1.50 -13.80
N PHE A 144 -6.72 -1.77 -12.86
CA PHE A 144 -6.78 -2.96 -12.03
C PHE A 144 -8.01 -2.95 -11.13
N GLY A 145 -8.71 -4.09 -11.04
CA GLY A 145 -9.84 -4.27 -10.13
C GLY A 145 -9.42 -4.33 -8.66
N ASN A 146 -10.42 -4.24 -7.76
CA ASN A 146 -10.21 -4.44 -6.31
C ASN A 146 -10.37 -5.93 -5.91
N ASP A 147 -10.25 -6.83 -6.87
CA ASP A 147 -10.22 -8.26 -6.66
C ASP A 147 -8.77 -8.76 -6.49
N GLU A 148 -8.62 -10.03 -6.14
CA GLU A 148 -7.31 -10.59 -5.83
C GLU A 148 -6.30 -10.48 -7.00
N PRO A 149 -6.66 -10.75 -8.27
CA PRO A 149 -5.75 -10.51 -9.40
C PRO A 149 -5.40 -9.04 -9.58
N GLY A 150 -6.37 -8.13 -9.44
CA GLY A 150 -6.13 -6.71 -9.53
C GLY A 150 -5.17 -6.19 -8.46
N GLU A 151 -5.30 -6.64 -7.21
CA GLU A 151 -4.35 -6.33 -6.13
C GLU A 151 -2.94 -6.86 -6.43
N ILE A 152 -2.82 -8.05 -7.00
CA ILE A 152 -1.52 -8.63 -7.41
C ILE A 152 -0.91 -7.78 -8.54
N GLY A 153 -1.70 -7.36 -9.52
CA GLY A 153 -1.27 -6.45 -10.59
C GLY A 153 -0.79 -5.10 -10.02
N MET A 154 -1.53 -4.54 -9.06
CA MET A 154 -1.11 -3.31 -8.35
C MET A 154 0.20 -3.48 -7.60
N VAL A 155 0.42 -4.60 -6.93
CA VAL A 155 1.69 -4.88 -6.25
C VAL A 155 2.83 -4.99 -7.26
N ALA A 156 2.61 -5.63 -8.42
CA ALA A 156 3.60 -5.68 -9.50
C ALA A 156 3.91 -4.27 -10.06
N PHE A 157 2.89 -3.46 -10.27
CA PHE A 157 3.03 -2.06 -10.69
C PHE A 157 3.85 -1.23 -9.69
N TYR A 158 3.57 -1.34 -8.39
CA TYR A 158 4.38 -0.67 -7.38
C TYR A 158 5.81 -1.21 -7.32
N CYS A 159 6.00 -2.51 -7.48
CA CYS A 159 7.32 -3.13 -7.51
C CYS A 159 8.18 -2.58 -8.66
N SER A 160 7.64 -2.54 -9.87
CA SER A 160 8.36 -2.05 -11.07
C SER A 160 8.67 -0.54 -10.98
N ASN A 161 7.77 0.26 -10.44
CA ASN A 161 7.92 1.71 -10.36
C ASN A 161 8.76 2.18 -9.18
N THR A 162 8.69 1.51 -8.03
CA THR A 162 9.39 1.94 -6.81
C THR A 162 10.65 1.14 -6.53
N GLY A 163 10.64 -0.15 -6.81
CA GLY A 163 11.69 -1.09 -6.41
C GLY A 163 11.76 -1.31 -4.90
N ALA A 164 10.74 -0.92 -4.13
CA ALA A 164 10.71 -1.14 -2.70
C ALA A 164 10.53 -2.63 -2.36
N SER A 165 11.35 -3.13 -1.42
CA SER A 165 11.43 -4.56 -1.12
C SER A 165 10.14 -5.16 -0.59
N ILE A 166 9.27 -4.35 0.00
CA ILE A 166 7.96 -4.83 0.49
C ILE A 166 7.11 -5.37 -0.66
N PHE A 167 7.09 -4.72 -1.81
CA PHE A 167 6.30 -5.19 -2.95
C PHE A 167 6.87 -6.48 -3.54
N VAL A 168 8.20 -6.66 -3.54
CA VAL A 168 8.83 -7.93 -3.90
C VAL A 168 8.38 -9.05 -2.94
N LEU A 169 8.32 -8.75 -1.64
CA LEU A 169 7.87 -9.72 -0.64
C LEU A 169 6.39 -10.08 -0.82
N LEU A 170 5.54 -9.11 -1.11
CA LEU A 170 4.12 -9.33 -1.37
C LEU A 170 3.92 -10.20 -2.64
N LEU A 171 4.66 -9.93 -3.72
CA LEU A 171 4.65 -10.78 -4.91
C LEU A 171 5.13 -12.20 -4.61
N ALA A 172 6.21 -12.34 -3.84
CA ALA A 172 6.70 -13.67 -3.42
C ALA A 172 5.65 -14.43 -2.60
N ALA A 173 4.92 -13.74 -1.71
CA ALA A 173 3.83 -14.34 -0.96
C ALA A 173 2.69 -14.79 -1.89
N ALA A 174 2.33 -13.98 -2.89
CA ALA A 174 1.31 -14.32 -3.88
C ALA A 174 1.71 -15.54 -4.71
N LEU A 175 2.96 -15.62 -5.17
CA LEU A 175 3.48 -16.76 -5.90
C LEU A 175 3.51 -18.05 -5.05
N LEU A 176 3.94 -17.94 -3.79
CA LEU A 176 3.92 -19.09 -2.86
C LEU A 176 2.49 -19.53 -2.55
N ASN A 177 1.56 -18.59 -2.37
CA ASN A 177 0.14 -18.91 -2.20
C ASN A 177 -0.41 -19.66 -3.42
N THR A 178 -0.09 -19.18 -4.62
CA THR A 178 -0.49 -19.83 -5.86
C THR A 178 0.04 -21.26 -5.94
N ALA A 179 1.34 -21.44 -5.70
CA ALA A 179 1.98 -22.75 -5.81
C ALA A 179 1.50 -23.77 -4.77
N LEU A 180 1.16 -23.31 -3.56
CA LEU A 180 0.86 -24.21 -2.44
C LEU A 180 -0.65 -24.43 -2.23
N PHE A 181 -1.48 -23.44 -2.58
CA PHE A 181 -2.90 -23.43 -2.16
C PHE A 181 -3.89 -23.12 -3.28
N ASN A 182 -3.48 -22.44 -4.36
CA ASN A 182 -4.39 -21.91 -5.39
C ASN A 182 -3.80 -22.08 -6.80
N HIS A 183 -3.37 -23.28 -7.11
CA HIS A 183 -2.70 -23.60 -8.39
C HIS A 183 -3.61 -23.36 -9.62
N ASP A 184 -4.90 -23.48 -9.42
CA ASP A 184 -5.94 -23.19 -10.43
C ASP A 184 -5.96 -21.74 -10.88
N LYS A 185 -5.50 -20.81 -10.03
CA LYS A 185 -5.41 -19.36 -10.32
C LYS A 185 -4.09 -18.92 -10.97
N LEU A 186 -3.23 -19.86 -11.35
CA LEU A 186 -1.88 -19.60 -11.86
C LEU A 186 -1.90 -18.63 -13.05
N GLY A 187 -2.69 -18.92 -14.07
CA GLY A 187 -2.75 -18.11 -15.31
C GLY A 187 -3.18 -16.68 -15.01
N GLU A 188 -4.33 -16.51 -14.37
CA GLU A 188 -4.90 -15.21 -14.03
C GLU A 188 -3.94 -14.32 -13.23
N ARG A 189 -3.25 -14.89 -12.24
CA ARG A 189 -2.30 -14.16 -11.41
C ARG A 189 -1.01 -13.79 -12.15
N PHE A 190 -0.52 -14.67 -13.02
CA PHE A 190 0.66 -14.34 -13.83
C PHE A 190 0.35 -13.31 -14.90
N ASP A 191 -0.85 -13.32 -15.48
CA ASP A 191 -1.31 -12.29 -16.40
C ASP A 191 -1.36 -10.93 -15.69
N ALA A 192 -1.94 -10.87 -14.49
CA ALA A 192 -1.98 -9.66 -13.69
C ALA A 192 -0.58 -9.13 -13.31
N ILE A 193 0.37 -10.02 -12.97
CA ILE A 193 1.77 -9.63 -12.72
C ILE A 193 2.41 -9.07 -13.99
N ALA A 194 2.20 -9.70 -15.14
CA ALA A 194 2.78 -9.25 -16.41
C ALA A 194 2.23 -7.89 -16.84
N GLU A 195 0.94 -7.65 -16.64
CA GLU A 195 0.29 -6.35 -16.91
C GLU A 195 0.79 -5.25 -15.97
N GLY A 196 1.04 -5.58 -14.70
CA GLY A 196 1.52 -4.62 -13.69
C GLY A 196 3.01 -4.29 -13.80
N TRP A 197 3.82 -5.17 -14.38
CA TRP A 197 5.27 -4.99 -14.50
C TRP A 197 5.61 -4.07 -15.68
#